data_22944a6ac0d416ced459432f81b2b5ae
#
_entry.id   22944a6ac0d416ced459432f81b2b5ae
#
_cell.length_a   1.000
_cell.length_b   1.000
_cell.length_c   1.000
_cell.angle_alpha   90.00
_cell.angle_beta   90.00
_cell.angle_gamma   90.00
#
_symmetry.space_group_name_H-M   'P 1'
#
loop_
_entity.id
_entity.type
_entity.pdbx_description
1 polymer ?
#
loop_
_entity_poly.entity_id
_entity_poly.type
_entity_poly.pdbx_seq_one_letter_code
_entity_poly.pdbx_strand_id
1 'polypeptide(L)'
;MDWGALVAATLRLYQQAGKETWQKVQRSWWVGLLPLLYAPLFLLTARFVAPLGMIGGFILGLVLALCTSSYLYFLAGVVNGNRVRPQDLLESWRPYFFSVITILFFLTIVQYALALLLTPTAGAQALIALINLILLIILNPIPEIIYQGRSEGLNMLQESIEFLRDSGVEWFLPFVALAVFSFFFFPLPILMMPLQIGRLAFPALGVGGAFWASPGSLVSAVISAFLLFVLMVFRGFLFRALASGTRRQRVFRSRFS
;
A
#
# COMPACT_ATOMS: atom_id res chain seq x y z
N MET A 1 5.86 31.91 -9.65
CA MET A 1 5.85 30.83 -8.65
C MET A 1 7.32 30.54 -8.33
N ASP A 2 7.74 30.68 -7.09
CA ASP A 2 9.13 30.52 -6.67
C ASP A 2 9.42 29.01 -6.53
N TRP A 3 10.05 28.43 -7.56
CA TRP A 3 10.36 27.01 -7.61
C TRP A 3 11.34 26.58 -6.51
N GLY A 4 12.28 27.46 -6.12
CA GLY A 4 13.23 27.18 -5.05
C GLY A 4 12.54 27.01 -3.70
N ALA A 5 11.59 27.89 -3.37
CA ALA A 5 10.81 27.80 -2.14
C ALA A 5 9.94 26.55 -2.09
N LEU A 6 9.39 26.12 -3.25
CA LEU A 6 8.57 24.91 -3.36
C LEU A 6 9.40 23.65 -3.13
N VAL A 7 10.56 23.54 -3.76
CA VAL A 7 11.49 22.41 -3.57
C VAL A 7 11.96 22.33 -2.12
N ALA A 8 12.34 23.45 -1.52
CA ALA A 8 12.76 23.48 -0.11
C ALA A 8 11.64 23.05 0.85
N ALA A 9 10.38 23.49 0.61
CA ALA A 9 9.23 23.08 1.41
C ALA A 9 8.96 21.56 1.29
N THR A 10 9.05 21.01 0.07
CA THR A 10 8.86 19.59 -0.18
C THR A 10 9.95 18.74 0.47
N LEU A 11 11.20 19.15 0.41
CA LEU A 11 12.31 18.45 1.07
C LEU A 11 12.16 18.45 2.59
N ARG A 12 11.78 19.57 3.21
CA ARG A 12 11.49 19.63 4.66
C ARG A 12 10.38 18.68 5.05
N LEU A 13 9.31 18.59 4.25
CA LEU A 13 8.20 17.69 4.47
C LEU A 13 8.67 16.21 4.45
N TYR A 14 9.52 15.82 3.49
CA TYR A 14 10.06 14.46 3.45
C TYR A 14 10.99 14.17 4.62
N GLN A 15 11.82 15.12 5.02
CA GLN A 15 12.70 14.99 6.19
C GLN A 15 11.88 14.82 7.48
N GLN A 16 10.81 15.60 7.65
CA GLN A 16 9.92 15.47 8.80
C GLN A 16 9.21 14.10 8.80
N ALA A 17 8.59 13.70 7.67
CA ALA A 17 7.94 12.40 7.55
C ALA A 17 8.92 11.25 7.80
N GLY A 18 10.16 11.34 7.30
CA GLY A 18 11.20 10.35 7.53
C GLY A 18 11.62 10.25 9.00
N LYS A 19 11.79 11.39 9.69
CA LYS A 19 12.13 11.44 11.11
C LYS A 19 11.02 10.84 11.98
N GLU A 20 9.77 11.19 11.72
CA GLU A 20 8.60 10.64 12.43
C GLU A 20 8.48 9.14 12.18
N THR A 21 8.67 8.70 10.94
CA THR A 21 8.69 7.29 10.57
C THR A 21 9.71 6.51 11.38
N TRP A 22 10.95 6.97 11.42
CA TRP A 22 12.02 6.29 12.13
C TRP A 22 11.70 6.11 13.61
N GLN A 23 11.22 7.17 14.27
CA GLN A 23 10.84 7.12 15.69
C GLN A 23 9.71 6.14 15.99
N LYS A 24 8.71 6.05 15.09
CA LYS A 24 7.58 5.16 15.28
C LYS A 24 7.91 3.71 14.93
N VAL A 25 8.67 3.48 13.87
CA VAL A 25 9.13 2.15 13.48
C VAL A 25 9.95 1.49 14.60
N GLN A 26 10.86 2.21 15.22
CA GLN A 26 11.64 1.67 16.35
C GLN A 26 10.78 1.19 17.52
N ARG A 27 9.66 1.87 17.80
CA ARG A 27 8.74 1.53 18.91
C ARG A 27 7.80 0.38 18.57
N SER A 28 7.50 0.17 17.29
CA SER A 28 6.48 -0.76 16.80
C SER A 28 7.02 -1.72 15.74
N TRP A 29 8.31 -2.06 15.82
CA TRP A 29 9.03 -2.86 14.83
C TRP A 29 8.36 -4.22 14.54
N TRP A 30 7.71 -4.83 15.53
CA TRP A 30 7.02 -6.11 15.42
C TRP A 30 5.85 -6.09 14.41
N VAL A 31 5.23 -4.92 14.18
CA VAL A 31 4.18 -4.75 13.16
C VAL A 31 4.72 -5.09 11.76
N GLY A 32 6.01 -4.81 11.51
CA GLY A 32 6.68 -5.19 10.28
C GLY A 32 6.75 -6.70 10.03
N LEU A 33 6.57 -7.52 11.07
CA LEU A 33 6.55 -8.98 10.94
C LEU A 33 5.15 -9.56 10.66
N LEU A 34 4.08 -8.78 10.79
CA LEU A 34 2.71 -9.25 10.55
C LEU A 34 2.50 -9.83 9.15
N PRO A 35 3.03 -9.27 8.06
CA PRO A 35 2.91 -9.88 6.74
C PRO A 35 3.47 -11.31 6.68
N LEU A 36 4.51 -11.62 7.46
CA LEU A 36 5.08 -12.97 7.57
C LEU A 36 4.16 -13.95 8.30
N LEU A 37 3.34 -13.43 9.23
CA LEU A 37 2.32 -14.23 9.90
C LEU A 37 1.11 -14.51 8.99
N TYR A 38 0.72 -13.51 8.18
CA TYR A 38 -0.43 -13.65 7.28
C TYR A 38 -0.13 -14.52 6.05
N ALA A 39 1.12 -14.54 5.58
CA ALA A 39 1.50 -15.30 4.40
C ALA A 39 1.22 -16.82 4.55
N PRO A 40 1.65 -17.53 5.60
CA PRO A 40 1.29 -18.94 5.79
C PRO A 40 -0.21 -19.17 5.96
N LEU A 41 -0.92 -18.27 6.64
CA LEU A 41 -2.38 -18.35 6.76
C LEU A 41 -3.05 -18.32 5.38
N PHE A 42 -2.63 -17.39 4.52
CA PHE A 42 -3.14 -17.29 3.16
C PHE A 42 -2.78 -18.52 2.31
N LEU A 43 -1.54 -18.99 2.37
CA LEU A 43 -1.08 -20.16 1.62
C LEU A 43 -1.81 -21.45 2.06
N LEU A 44 -2.00 -21.65 3.37
CA LEU A 44 -2.76 -22.78 3.89
C LEU A 44 -4.20 -22.71 3.41
N THR A 45 -4.86 -21.56 3.55
CA THR A 45 -6.22 -21.37 3.04
C THR A 45 -6.28 -21.67 1.53
N ALA A 46 -5.35 -21.14 0.74
CA ALA A 46 -5.29 -21.38 -0.69
C ALA A 46 -5.23 -22.88 -1.03
N ARG A 47 -4.43 -23.63 -0.30
CA ARG A 47 -4.30 -25.08 -0.49
C ARG A 47 -5.60 -25.84 -0.21
N PHE A 48 -6.34 -25.44 0.85
CA PHE A 48 -7.60 -26.10 1.20
C PHE A 48 -8.76 -25.72 0.31
N VAL A 49 -8.80 -24.47 -0.18
CA VAL A 49 -9.94 -23.98 -0.98
C VAL A 49 -9.71 -24.10 -2.48
N ALA A 50 -8.50 -24.41 -2.94
CA ALA A 50 -8.20 -24.60 -4.38
C ALA A 50 -9.15 -25.57 -5.09
N PRO A 51 -9.56 -26.73 -4.51
CA PRO A 51 -10.49 -27.65 -5.15
C PRO A 51 -11.90 -27.07 -5.34
N LEU A 52 -12.27 -26.01 -4.63
CA LEU A 52 -13.59 -25.39 -4.68
C LEU A 52 -13.77 -24.44 -5.90
N GLY A 53 -12.75 -24.29 -6.74
CA GLY A 53 -12.82 -23.46 -7.95
C GLY A 53 -13.20 -22.01 -7.64
N MET A 54 -14.29 -21.52 -8.23
CA MET A 54 -14.75 -20.13 -8.07
C MET A 54 -15.09 -19.76 -6.62
N ILE A 55 -15.70 -20.69 -5.86
CA ILE A 55 -16.00 -20.47 -4.43
C ILE A 55 -14.71 -20.33 -3.63
N GLY A 56 -13.69 -21.13 -3.96
CA GLY A 56 -12.35 -21.02 -3.37
C GLY A 56 -11.71 -19.66 -3.60
N GLY A 57 -11.84 -19.11 -4.80
CA GLY A 57 -11.38 -17.77 -5.12
C GLY A 57 -12.05 -16.68 -4.28
N PHE A 58 -13.37 -16.80 -4.06
CA PHE A 58 -14.11 -15.88 -3.20
C PHE A 58 -13.64 -15.95 -1.74
N ILE A 59 -13.48 -17.17 -1.19
CA ILE A 59 -12.96 -17.37 0.17
C ILE A 59 -11.55 -16.78 0.32
N LEU A 60 -10.67 -16.98 -0.66
CA LEU A 60 -9.34 -16.36 -0.68
C LEU A 60 -9.40 -14.83 -0.69
N GLY A 61 -10.32 -14.25 -1.44
CA GLY A 61 -10.56 -12.81 -1.45
C GLY A 61 -10.98 -12.28 -0.07
N LEU A 62 -11.85 -13.01 0.65
CA LEU A 62 -12.25 -12.68 2.01
C LEU A 62 -11.06 -12.74 2.99
N VAL A 63 -10.26 -13.80 2.93
CA VAL A 63 -9.07 -13.93 3.79
C VAL A 63 -8.06 -12.83 3.48
N LEU A 64 -7.85 -12.49 2.22
CA LEU A 64 -7.02 -11.36 1.82
C LEU A 64 -7.53 -10.05 2.40
N ALA A 65 -8.84 -9.81 2.34
CA ALA A 65 -9.46 -8.60 2.91
C ALA A 65 -9.28 -8.52 4.43
N LEU A 66 -9.46 -9.65 5.15
CA LEU A 66 -9.26 -9.73 6.60
C LEU A 66 -7.82 -9.40 6.99
N CYS A 67 -6.84 -10.04 6.34
CA CYS A 67 -5.42 -9.82 6.62
C CYS A 67 -5.00 -8.38 6.28
N THR A 68 -5.47 -7.84 5.17
CA THR A 68 -5.19 -6.45 4.77
C THR A 68 -5.81 -5.46 5.76
N SER A 69 -7.08 -5.67 6.16
CA SER A 69 -7.75 -4.84 7.17
C SER A 69 -6.97 -4.83 8.49
N SER A 70 -6.57 -6.01 8.97
CA SER A 70 -5.76 -6.15 10.17
C SER A 70 -4.44 -5.37 10.06
N TYR A 71 -3.73 -5.52 8.95
CA TYR A 71 -2.47 -4.79 8.73
C TYR A 71 -2.67 -3.27 8.73
N LEU A 72 -3.72 -2.77 8.06
CA LEU A 72 -4.06 -1.35 8.04
C LEU A 72 -4.43 -0.82 9.43
N TYR A 73 -5.10 -1.63 10.27
CA TYR A 73 -5.39 -1.28 11.66
C TYR A 73 -4.11 -1.01 12.46
N PHE A 74 -3.14 -1.90 12.35
CA PHE A 74 -1.85 -1.73 13.02
C PHE A 74 -1.07 -0.53 12.46
N LEU A 75 -1.08 -0.32 11.15
CA LEU A 75 -0.47 0.86 10.53
C LEU A 75 -1.12 2.16 11.02
N ALA A 76 -2.46 2.20 11.08
CA ALA A 76 -3.20 3.34 11.64
C ALA A 76 -2.77 3.64 13.08
N GLY A 77 -2.65 2.61 13.91
CA GLY A 77 -2.18 2.73 15.28
C GLY A 77 -0.78 3.34 15.38
N VAL A 78 0.16 2.85 14.56
CA VAL A 78 1.55 3.36 14.51
C VAL A 78 1.59 4.82 14.05
N VAL A 79 0.89 5.15 12.95
CA VAL A 79 0.87 6.51 12.38
C VAL A 79 0.16 7.49 13.31
N ASN A 80 -0.93 7.08 13.97
CA ASN A 80 -1.67 7.93 14.93
C ASN A 80 -0.99 8.03 16.30
N GLY A 81 0.05 7.24 16.52
CA GLY A 81 0.80 7.26 17.78
C GLY A 81 0.12 6.52 18.93
N ASN A 82 -0.89 5.71 18.63
CA ASN A 82 -1.56 4.86 19.58
C ASN A 82 -0.65 3.70 20.04
N ARG A 83 -0.90 3.20 21.24
CA ARG A 83 -0.23 1.97 21.69
C ARG A 83 -0.83 0.79 20.93
N VAL A 84 0.03 0.10 20.19
CA VAL A 84 -0.34 -1.08 19.39
C VAL A 84 0.10 -2.31 20.17
N ARG A 85 -0.82 -3.22 20.46
CA ARG A 85 -0.54 -4.45 21.22
C ARG A 85 -0.79 -5.68 20.36
N PRO A 86 0.00 -6.76 20.49
CA PRO A 86 -0.28 -8.01 19.78
C PRO A 86 -1.64 -8.63 20.12
N GLN A 87 -2.17 -8.32 21.32
CA GLN A 87 -3.50 -8.78 21.78
C GLN A 87 -4.64 -8.23 20.90
N ASP A 88 -4.44 -7.05 20.29
CA ASP A 88 -5.44 -6.42 19.43
C ASP A 88 -5.61 -7.16 18.07
N LEU A 89 -4.81 -8.22 17.82
CA LEU A 89 -4.82 -8.96 16.55
C LEU A 89 -6.20 -9.57 16.25
N LEU A 90 -6.89 -10.08 17.27
CA LEU A 90 -8.21 -10.71 17.11
C LEU A 90 -9.32 -9.70 16.76
N GLU A 91 -9.16 -8.44 17.09
CA GLU A 91 -10.15 -7.39 16.80
C GLU A 91 -9.76 -6.51 15.60
N SER A 92 -8.50 -6.58 15.20
CA SER A 92 -7.89 -5.71 14.17
C SER A 92 -8.48 -5.86 12.78
N TRP A 93 -9.12 -7.00 12.47
CA TRP A 93 -9.68 -7.26 11.15
C TRP A 93 -11.00 -6.52 10.87
N ARG A 94 -11.74 -6.12 11.91
CA ARG A 94 -13.09 -5.53 11.78
C ARG A 94 -13.09 -4.12 11.20
N PRO A 95 -12.26 -3.17 11.68
CA PRO A 95 -12.44 -1.75 11.38
C PRO A 95 -12.42 -1.39 9.90
N TYR A 96 -11.57 -2.02 9.11
CA TYR A 96 -11.37 -1.66 7.71
C TYR A 96 -11.82 -2.74 6.72
N PHE A 97 -12.40 -3.83 7.20
CA PHE A 97 -12.79 -4.98 6.37
C PHE A 97 -13.70 -4.58 5.21
N PHE A 98 -14.77 -3.85 5.49
CA PHE A 98 -15.73 -3.45 4.46
C PHE A 98 -15.13 -2.48 3.44
N SER A 99 -14.28 -1.57 3.87
CA SER A 99 -13.58 -0.67 2.96
C SER A 99 -12.61 -1.42 2.04
N VAL A 100 -11.85 -2.36 2.60
CA VAL A 100 -10.91 -3.19 1.83
C VAL A 100 -11.65 -4.08 0.83
N ILE A 101 -12.71 -4.79 1.27
CA ILE A 101 -13.45 -5.71 0.40
C ILE A 101 -14.16 -4.96 -0.73
N THR A 102 -14.66 -3.74 -0.49
CA THR A 102 -15.26 -2.90 -1.53
C THR A 102 -14.27 -2.60 -2.65
N ILE A 103 -13.03 -2.25 -2.31
CA ILE A 103 -11.98 -1.97 -3.31
C ILE A 103 -11.55 -3.26 -4.03
N LEU A 104 -11.37 -4.37 -3.30
CA LEU A 104 -11.03 -5.65 -3.93
C LEU A 104 -12.14 -6.14 -4.87
N PHE A 105 -13.40 -5.97 -4.48
CA PHE A 105 -14.56 -6.30 -5.30
C PHE A 105 -14.62 -5.43 -6.55
N PHE A 106 -14.45 -4.11 -6.42
CA PHE A 106 -14.34 -3.20 -7.56
C PHE A 106 -13.25 -3.62 -8.54
N LEU A 107 -12.05 -3.90 -8.03
CA LEU A 107 -10.93 -4.39 -8.86
C LEU A 107 -11.27 -5.69 -9.57
N THR A 108 -11.91 -6.62 -8.87
CA THR A 108 -12.31 -7.91 -9.45
C THR A 108 -13.29 -7.71 -10.60
N ILE A 109 -14.30 -6.84 -10.43
CA ILE A 109 -15.26 -6.51 -11.50
C ILE A 109 -14.54 -5.91 -12.70
N VAL A 110 -13.65 -4.94 -12.47
CA VAL A 110 -12.90 -4.31 -13.58
C VAL A 110 -12.03 -5.33 -14.30
N GLN A 111 -11.29 -6.18 -13.60
CA GLN A 111 -10.46 -7.20 -14.23
C GLN A 111 -11.29 -8.23 -15.00
N TYR A 112 -12.43 -8.62 -14.45
CA TYR A 112 -13.35 -9.52 -15.13
C TYR A 112 -13.95 -8.89 -16.40
N ALA A 113 -14.37 -7.64 -16.32
CA ALA A 113 -14.86 -6.90 -17.48
C ALA A 113 -13.80 -6.76 -18.58
N LEU A 114 -12.55 -6.46 -18.21
CA LEU A 114 -11.43 -6.40 -19.15
C LEU A 114 -11.19 -7.77 -19.83
N ALA A 115 -11.25 -8.85 -19.06
CA ALA A 115 -11.07 -10.20 -19.59
C ALA A 115 -12.20 -10.62 -20.57
N LEU A 116 -13.43 -10.15 -20.31
CA LEU A 116 -14.59 -10.45 -21.19
C LEU A 116 -14.60 -9.59 -22.46
N LEU A 117 -14.24 -8.32 -22.36
CA LEU A 117 -14.40 -7.35 -23.45
C LEU A 117 -13.22 -7.35 -24.42
N LEU A 118 -12.04 -7.74 -23.95
CA LEU A 118 -10.82 -7.65 -24.72
C LEU A 118 -10.34 -9.05 -25.14
N THR A 119 -10.45 -9.35 -26.43
CA THR A 119 -9.85 -10.54 -27.01
C THR A 119 -8.31 -10.44 -26.96
N PRO A 120 -7.56 -11.55 -26.81
CA PRO A 120 -6.10 -11.53 -26.64
C PRO A 120 -5.36 -11.19 -27.95
N THR A 121 -5.47 -9.94 -28.37
CA THR A 121 -4.68 -9.33 -29.46
C THR A 121 -3.58 -8.45 -28.88
N ALA A 122 -2.54 -8.17 -29.65
CA ALA A 122 -1.44 -7.28 -29.20
C ALA A 122 -1.96 -5.88 -28.81
N GLY A 123 -2.94 -5.34 -29.54
CA GLY A 123 -3.56 -4.05 -29.20
C GLY A 123 -4.37 -4.11 -27.90
N ALA A 124 -5.09 -5.21 -27.65
CA ALA A 124 -5.83 -5.41 -26.41
C ALA A 124 -4.91 -5.51 -25.20
N GLN A 125 -3.76 -6.19 -25.33
CA GLN A 125 -2.77 -6.26 -24.25
C GLN A 125 -2.21 -4.89 -23.87
N ALA A 126 -1.91 -4.03 -24.86
CA ALA A 126 -1.47 -2.66 -24.60
C ALA A 126 -2.55 -1.84 -23.89
N LEU A 127 -3.82 -1.98 -24.28
CA LEU A 127 -4.95 -1.30 -23.63
C LEU A 127 -5.14 -1.81 -22.19
N ILE A 128 -5.08 -3.11 -21.96
CA ILE A 128 -5.14 -3.71 -20.61
C ILE A 128 -4.00 -3.16 -19.74
N ALA A 129 -2.78 -3.11 -20.27
CA ALA A 129 -1.63 -2.58 -19.54
C ALA A 129 -1.82 -1.09 -19.18
N LEU A 130 -2.36 -0.28 -20.10
CA LEU A 130 -2.66 1.12 -19.86
C LEU A 130 -3.74 1.29 -18.78
N ILE A 131 -4.83 0.54 -18.85
CA ILE A 131 -5.89 0.58 -17.83
C ILE A 131 -5.34 0.16 -16.47
N ASN A 132 -4.55 -0.91 -16.41
CA ASN A 132 -3.93 -1.36 -15.18
C ASN A 132 -2.96 -0.32 -14.60
N LEU A 133 -2.23 0.41 -15.44
CA LEU A 133 -1.38 1.52 -15.01
C LEU A 133 -2.20 2.66 -14.41
N ILE A 134 -3.31 3.04 -15.05
CA ILE A 134 -4.23 4.07 -14.54
C ILE A 134 -4.80 3.64 -13.18
N LEU A 135 -5.29 2.40 -13.09
CA LEU A 135 -5.79 1.84 -11.82
C LEU A 135 -4.71 1.84 -10.74
N LEU A 136 -3.49 1.44 -11.07
CA LEU A 136 -2.35 1.45 -10.15
C LEU A 136 -2.08 2.86 -9.61
N ILE A 137 -2.14 3.88 -10.44
CA ILE A 137 -1.94 5.28 -10.03
C ILE A 137 -3.10 5.72 -9.12
N ILE A 138 -4.35 5.54 -9.55
CA ILE A 138 -5.54 5.98 -8.81
C ILE A 138 -5.68 5.26 -7.47
N LEU A 139 -5.40 3.96 -7.43
CA LEU A 139 -5.57 3.15 -6.23
C LEU A 139 -4.36 3.23 -5.28
N ASN A 140 -3.28 3.88 -5.69
CA ASN A 140 -2.07 3.97 -4.88
C ASN A 140 -2.30 4.58 -3.49
N PRO A 141 -2.97 5.73 -3.29
CA PRO A 141 -3.21 6.32 -1.97
C PRO A 141 -4.40 5.72 -1.20
N ILE A 142 -5.12 4.74 -1.77
CA ILE A 142 -6.30 4.13 -1.13
C ILE A 142 -6.00 3.54 0.26
N PRO A 143 -4.90 2.82 0.50
CA PRO A 143 -4.60 2.32 1.84
C PRO A 143 -4.58 3.42 2.89
N GLU A 144 -3.96 4.55 2.59
CA GLU A 144 -3.88 5.70 3.48
C GLU A 144 -5.25 6.37 3.69
N ILE A 145 -6.07 6.44 2.65
CA ILE A 145 -7.45 6.95 2.75
C ILE A 145 -8.29 6.05 3.66
N ILE A 146 -8.18 4.72 3.53
CA ILE A 146 -8.91 3.75 4.35
C ILE A 146 -8.58 3.95 5.84
N TYR A 147 -7.29 3.90 6.23
CA TYR A 147 -6.97 3.93 7.65
C TYR A 147 -6.90 5.33 8.26
N GLN A 148 -6.98 6.38 7.47
CA GLN A 148 -7.14 7.74 7.98
C GLN A 148 -8.62 8.17 8.13
N GLY A 149 -9.56 7.30 7.72
CA GLY A 149 -10.98 7.42 8.04
C GLY A 149 -11.68 8.62 7.41
N ARG A 150 -11.30 9.03 6.18
CA ARG A 150 -11.85 10.21 5.53
C ARG A 150 -13.10 9.93 4.71
N SER A 151 -13.13 8.80 4.02
CA SER A 151 -14.26 8.40 3.18
C SER A 151 -14.43 6.89 3.17
N GLU A 152 -15.63 6.44 2.78
CA GLU A 152 -16.03 5.04 2.75
C GLU A 152 -16.58 4.65 1.37
N GLY A 153 -16.55 3.36 1.07
CA GLY A 153 -17.09 2.80 -0.16
C GLY A 153 -16.36 3.31 -1.40
N LEU A 154 -17.10 3.60 -2.47
CA LEU A 154 -16.53 4.11 -3.73
C LEU A 154 -16.09 5.59 -3.66
N ASN A 155 -16.51 6.34 -2.64
CA ASN A 155 -16.08 7.72 -2.46
C ASN A 155 -14.56 7.81 -2.21
N MET A 156 -13.93 6.72 -1.74
CA MET A 156 -12.47 6.62 -1.62
C MET A 156 -11.76 6.80 -2.96
N LEU A 157 -12.37 6.35 -4.08
CA LEU A 157 -11.79 6.54 -5.42
C LEU A 157 -11.81 8.02 -5.82
N GLN A 158 -12.91 8.72 -5.53
CA GLN A 158 -13.00 10.15 -5.79
C GLN A 158 -11.98 10.93 -4.95
N GLU A 159 -11.91 10.64 -3.64
CA GLU A 159 -10.91 11.27 -2.75
C GLU A 159 -9.48 11.00 -3.22
N SER A 160 -9.21 9.79 -3.71
CA SER A 160 -7.91 9.44 -4.26
C SER A 160 -7.56 10.27 -5.50
N ILE A 161 -8.51 10.44 -6.44
CA ILE A 161 -8.32 11.25 -7.64
C ILE A 161 -8.09 12.73 -7.27
N GLU A 162 -8.87 13.26 -6.35
CA GLU A 162 -8.71 14.63 -5.85
C GLU A 162 -7.35 14.84 -5.19
N PHE A 163 -6.94 13.91 -4.32
CA PHE A 163 -5.62 13.94 -3.68
C PHE A 163 -4.49 13.91 -4.69
N LEU A 164 -4.58 13.03 -5.70
CA LEU A 164 -3.55 12.91 -6.74
C LEU A 164 -3.50 14.15 -7.63
N ARG A 165 -4.64 14.77 -7.93
CA ARG A 165 -4.67 16.02 -8.68
C ARG A 165 -3.95 17.15 -7.93
N ASP A 166 -4.12 17.22 -6.61
CA ASP A 166 -3.57 18.29 -5.79
C ASP A 166 -2.12 18.05 -5.34
N SER A 167 -1.74 16.79 -5.12
CA SER A 167 -0.46 16.44 -4.49
C SER A 167 0.26 15.26 -5.14
N GLY A 168 -0.16 14.82 -6.34
CA GLY A 168 0.35 13.60 -6.97
C GLY A 168 1.87 13.65 -7.25
N VAL A 169 2.40 14.79 -7.65
CA VAL A 169 3.85 14.93 -7.92
C VAL A 169 4.64 14.72 -6.63
N GLU A 170 4.28 15.42 -5.54
CA GLU A 170 4.93 15.29 -4.24
C GLU A 170 4.71 13.90 -3.63
N TRP A 171 3.59 13.24 -3.95
CA TRP A 171 3.29 11.89 -3.52
C TRP A 171 4.18 10.85 -4.19
N PHE A 172 4.32 10.90 -5.52
CA PHE A 172 5.09 9.89 -6.26
C PHE A 172 6.60 10.14 -6.31
N LEU A 173 7.08 11.35 -6.08
CA LEU A 173 8.49 11.69 -6.19
C LEU A 173 9.41 10.79 -5.35
N PRO A 174 9.12 10.49 -4.06
CA PRO A 174 9.96 9.59 -3.27
C PRO A 174 9.99 8.16 -3.83
N PHE A 175 8.87 7.68 -4.39
CA PHE A 175 8.79 6.34 -4.96
C PHE A 175 9.55 6.23 -6.28
N VAL A 176 9.46 7.25 -7.13
CA VAL A 176 10.24 7.34 -8.37
C VAL A 176 11.72 7.39 -8.03
N ALA A 177 12.13 8.21 -7.06
CA ALA A 177 13.52 8.27 -6.61
C ALA A 177 14.03 6.93 -6.08
N LEU A 178 13.23 6.24 -5.26
CA LEU A 178 13.54 4.89 -4.77
C LEU A 178 13.60 3.86 -5.90
N ALA A 179 12.68 3.92 -6.86
CA ALA A 179 12.65 3.01 -8.00
C ALA A 179 13.89 3.19 -8.89
N VAL A 180 14.26 4.43 -9.17
CA VAL A 180 15.47 4.76 -9.93
C VAL A 180 16.72 4.30 -9.18
N PHE A 181 16.81 4.60 -7.88
CA PHE A 181 17.94 4.16 -7.06
C PHE A 181 18.04 2.63 -7.04
N SER A 182 16.93 1.95 -6.85
CA SER A 182 16.86 0.48 -6.83
C SER A 182 17.28 -0.13 -8.18
N PHE A 183 16.85 0.45 -9.28
CA PHE A 183 17.20 -0.02 -10.62
C PHE A 183 18.72 0.01 -10.86
N PHE A 184 19.41 1.05 -10.37
CA PHE A 184 20.84 1.21 -10.57
C PHE A 184 21.71 0.45 -9.57
N PHE A 185 21.27 0.31 -8.32
CA PHE A 185 22.10 -0.21 -7.23
C PHE A 185 21.68 -1.57 -6.72
N PHE A 186 20.37 -1.88 -6.77
CA PHE A 186 19.82 -3.11 -6.26
C PHE A 186 18.65 -3.54 -7.14
N PRO A 187 18.77 -4.57 -7.98
CA PRO A 187 17.66 -5.09 -8.77
C PRO A 187 16.65 -5.83 -7.86
N LEU A 188 16.09 -5.13 -6.87
CA LEU A 188 15.12 -5.68 -5.95
C LEU A 188 13.70 -5.42 -6.48
N PRO A 189 12.94 -6.45 -6.91
CA PRO A 189 11.54 -6.31 -7.31
C PRO A 189 10.63 -5.81 -6.20
N ILE A 190 11.14 -5.77 -4.97
CA ILE A 190 10.49 -5.34 -3.73
C ILE A 190 9.96 -3.91 -3.80
N LEU A 191 10.67 -3.00 -4.47
CA LEU A 191 10.27 -1.59 -4.56
C LEU A 191 9.05 -1.34 -5.45
N MET A 192 8.72 -2.28 -6.33
CA MET A 192 7.48 -2.26 -7.12
C MET A 192 6.26 -2.82 -6.36
N MET A 193 6.46 -3.50 -5.23
CA MET A 193 5.37 -4.10 -4.44
C MET A 193 4.39 -3.10 -3.83
N PRO A 194 4.81 -1.94 -3.29
CA PRO A 194 3.89 -0.97 -2.72
C PRO A 194 2.91 -0.36 -3.73
N LEU A 195 3.18 -0.53 -5.01
CA LEU A 195 2.32 -0.02 -6.07
C LEU A 195 1.11 -0.93 -6.36
N GLN A 196 1.08 -2.13 -5.80
CA GLN A 196 -0.01 -3.10 -6.01
C GLN A 196 -0.77 -3.34 -4.70
N ILE A 197 -2.05 -2.92 -4.64
CA ILE A 197 -2.86 -3.01 -3.40
C ILE A 197 -2.94 -4.43 -2.84
N GLY A 198 -3.14 -5.43 -3.68
CA GLY A 198 -3.20 -6.83 -3.24
C GLY A 198 -1.86 -7.38 -2.71
N ARG A 199 -0.74 -6.69 -2.97
CA ARG A 199 0.60 -7.06 -2.51
C ARG A 199 1.10 -6.21 -1.34
N LEU A 200 0.39 -5.14 -0.98
CA LEU A 200 0.78 -4.25 0.13
C LEU A 200 0.79 -4.96 1.48
N ALA A 201 -0.14 -5.87 1.69
CA ALA A 201 -0.21 -6.65 2.94
C ALA A 201 0.64 -7.93 2.91
N PHE A 202 1.09 -8.37 1.73
CA PHE A 202 1.75 -9.67 1.54
C PHE A 202 2.96 -9.57 0.61
N PRO A 203 4.06 -8.96 1.02
CA PRO A 203 5.29 -8.99 0.24
C PRO A 203 5.74 -10.43 -0.05
N ALA A 204 5.43 -11.36 0.84
CA ALA A 204 5.73 -12.77 0.69
C ALA A 204 4.94 -13.48 -0.43
N LEU A 205 3.74 -13.02 -0.80
CA LEU A 205 2.99 -13.59 -1.92
C LEU A 205 3.60 -13.26 -3.28
N GLY A 206 4.39 -12.19 -3.37
CA GLY A 206 5.09 -11.83 -4.60
C GLY A 206 6.32 -12.71 -4.91
N VAL A 207 6.81 -13.44 -3.92
CA VAL A 207 8.04 -14.26 -4.06
C VAL A 207 7.71 -15.73 -4.38
N GLY A 208 6.42 -16.10 -4.39
CA GLY A 208 5.96 -17.46 -4.75
C GLY A 208 6.25 -18.53 -3.68
N GLY A 209 5.80 -19.76 -3.94
CA GLY A 209 5.96 -20.90 -3.00
C GLY A 209 7.42 -21.32 -2.72
N ALA A 210 8.38 -20.83 -3.49
CA ALA A 210 9.83 -21.00 -3.24
C ALA A 210 10.31 -20.30 -1.95
N PHE A 211 9.50 -19.40 -1.39
CA PHE A 211 9.78 -18.63 -0.19
C PHE A 211 10.14 -19.49 1.03
N TRP A 212 9.46 -20.62 1.20
CA TRP A 212 9.66 -21.52 2.33
C TRP A 212 10.70 -22.61 2.05
N ALA A 213 11.25 -22.66 0.83
CA ALA A 213 12.11 -23.75 0.40
C ALA A 213 13.61 -23.53 0.71
N SER A 214 14.03 -22.29 1.03
CA SER A 214 15.45 -22.02 1.33
C SER A 214 15.64 -20.97 2.44
N PRO A 215 16.69 -21.09 3.28
CA PRO A 215 16.99 -20.10 4.32
C PRO A 215 17.23 -18.68 3.78
N GLY A 216 17.84 -18.56 2.60
CA GLY A 216 18.06 -17.27 1.94
C GLY A 216 16.77 -16.57 1.55
N SER A 217 15.71 -17.32 1.21
CA SER A 217 14.39 -16.76 0.92
C SER A 217 13.67 -16.24 2.16
N LEU A 218 13.86 -16.87 3.32
CA LEU A 218 13.32 -16.38 4.60
C LEU A 218 13.95 -15.05 5.00
N VAL A 219 15.27 -14.92 4.89
CA VAL A 219 15.96 -13.66 5.18
C VAL A 219 15.47 -12.53 4.27
N SER A 220 15.38 -12.79 2.97
CA SER A 220 14.88 -11.80 2.01
C SER A 220 13.44 -11.37 2.30
N ALA A 221 12.61 -12.29 2.78
CA ALA A 221 11.24 -12.01 3.15
C ALA A 221 11.12 -11.16 4.43
N VAL A 222 11.90 -11.46 5.45
CA VAL A 222 11.94 -10.63 6.67
C VAL A 222 12.37 -9.22 6.32
N ILE A 223 13.42 -9.07 5.53
CA ILE A 223 13.90 -7.76 5.06
C ILE A 223 12.79 -7.05 4.26
N SER A 224 12.15 -7.76 3.34
CA SER A 224 11.08 -7.20 2.49
C SER A 224 9.86 -6.75 3.30
N ALA A 225 9.43 -7.57 4.26
CA ALA A 225 8.31 -7.25 5.14
C ALA A 225 8.61 -6.01 5.98
N PHE A 226 9.84 -5.92 6.50
CA PHE A 226 10.27 -4.77 7.29
C PHE A 226 10.39 -3.49 6.45
N LEU A 227 10.99 -3.58 5.26
CA LEU A 227 11.08 -2.46 4.32
C LEU A 227 9.68 -1.96 3.89
N LEU A 228 8.75 -2.88 3.61
CA LEU A 228 7.37 -2.55 3.34
C LEU A 228 6.74 -1.80 4.52
N PHE A 229 6.94 -2.27 5.75
CA PHE A 229 6.42 -1.61 6.94
C PHE A 229 6.95 -0.18 7.08
N VAL A 230 8.27 0.02 6.96
CA VAL A 230 8.91 1.35 6.99
C VAL A 230 8.30 2.25 5.91
N LEU A 231 8.16 1.74 4.69
CA LEU A 231 7.59 2.48 3.57
C LEU A 231 6.12 2.85 3.80
N MET A 232 5.30 1.93 4.33
CA MET A 232 3.89 2.19 4.61
C MET A 232 3.70 3.21 5.75
N VAL A 233 4.54 3.18 6.78
CA VAL A 233 4.53 4.20 7.85
C VAL A 233 4.96 5.56 7.29
N PHE A 234 6.01 5.61 6.47
CA PHE A 234 6.45 6.84 5.79
C PHE A 234 5.32 7.44 4.92
N ARG A 235 4.66 6.60 4.12
CA ARG A 235 3.50 6.99 3.31
C ARG A 235 2.38 7.57 4.17
N GLY A 236 2.10 6.96 5.32
CA GLY A 236 1.08 7.46 6.24
C GLY A 236 1.34 8.86 6.74
N PHE A 237 2.57 9.17 7.15
CA PHE A 237 2.96 10.53 7.54
C PHE A 237 2.97 11.49 6.37
N LEU A 238 3.47 11.06 5.22
CA LEU A 238 3.49 11.86 4.01
C LEU A 238 2.07 12.20 3.56
N PHE A 239 1.15 11.22 3.53
CA PHE A 239 -0.25 11.44 3.20
C PHE A 239 -0.89 12.47 4.14
N ARG A 240 -0.70 12.32 5.46
CA ARG A 240 -1.22 13.26 6.45
C ARG A 240 -0.73 14.68 6.21
N ALA A 241 0.56 14.83 5.94
CA ALA A 241 1.17 16.13 5.69
C ALA A 241 0.68 16.76 4.38
N LEU A 242 0.51 15.96 3.31
CA LEU A 242 0.01 16.43 2.02
C LEU A 242 -1.49 16.75 2.06
N ALA A 243 -2.27 15.94 2.77
CA ALA A 243 -3.72 16.09 2.86
C ALA A 243 -4.16 17.19 3.86
N SER A 244 -3.26 17.69 4.72
CA SER A 244 -3.56 18.73 5.71
C SER A 244 -3.66 20.15 5.16
N GLY A 245 -3.41 20.35 3.86
CA GLY A 245 -3.51 21.68 3.25
C GLY A 245 -3.21 21.66 1.76
N THR A 246 -3.72 22.68 1.06
CA THR A 246 -3.41 22.89 -0.35
C THR A 246 -1.92 23.23 -0.54
N ARG A 247 -1.40 22.98 -1.75
CA ARG A 247 -0.01 23.32 -2.12
C ARG A 247 0.34 24.78 -1.80
N ARG A 248 -0.59 25.71 -2.04
CA ARG A 248 -0.40 27.15 -1.74
C ARG A 248 -0.27 27.42 -0.23
N GLN A 249 -1.10 26.79 0.59
CA GLN A 249 -1.06 26.92 2.05
C GLN A 249 0.24 26.34 2.63
N ARG A 250 0.76 25.23 2.08
CA ARG A 250 2.05 24.64 2.52
C ARG A 250 3.23 25.57 2.23
N VAL A 251 3.29 26.15 1.03
CA VAL A 251 4.34 27.13 0.66
C VAL A 251 4.24 28.38 1.51
N PHE A 252 3.03 28.85 1.82
CA PHE A 252 2.84 29.99 2.70
C PHE A 252 3.36 29.71 4.13
N ARG A 253 2.97 28.59 4.74
CA ARG A 253 3.43 28.19 6.08
C ARG A 253 4.96 28.05 6.16
N SER A 254 5.61 27.52 5.12
CA SER A 254 7.06 27.33 5.11
C SER A 254 7.86 28.63 5.04
N ARG A 255 7.23 29.78 4.72
CA ARG A 255 7.88 31.11 4.74
C ARG A 255 7.89 31.76 6.13
N PHE A 256 7.02 31.30 7.02
CA PHE A 256 6.85 31.87 8.38
C PHE A 256 7.28 30.93 9.51
N SER A 257 7.76 29.73 9.17
CA SER A 257 8.40 28.77 10.09
C SER A 257 9.94 28.75 9.89
#